data_cf31636d4af929ba8dd8d989e8cb5a1f
#
_entry.id   cf31636d4af929ba8dd8d989e8cb5a1f
#
_cell.length_a   1.000
_cell.length_b   1.000
_cell.length_c   1.000
_cell.angle_alpha   90.00
_cell.angle_beta   90.00
_cell.angle_gamma   90.00
#
_symmetry.space_group_name_H-M   'P 1'
#
loop_
_entity.id
_entity.type
_entity.pdbx_description
1 polymer ?
#
loop_
_entity_poly.entity_id
_entity_poly.type
_entity_poly.pdbx_seq_one_letter_code
_entity_poly.pdbx_strand_id
1 'polypeptide(L)'
;QFVSGTHAITAALFGVLRPGDRLLALTGRPYDTLEEVIGLRGNGMGSLADFGIVYDELPLTPAGLVDEAKLDTALSVPTRMVLIQRSCGYSWRPSLGVRAIGQLCERVKALQPDCLCFVDNCYGELVQDLEPTAVGADLIAGSLIKNLGGTIAPAGGYVAGQRQLVEQACCRLTAPGIGSEGGSSFDLNRLLFQGLFLAPQMVAEALIGAELVATVFANLGYAVSPKPGEGRNDVIQAVRLGSAEALKAVCRAFQSASPVGSYLDPVPAPMPGYASDLVMAGGTFIDGSTSEFSADAPLREPFVLFSQGGSHHAHTALALERALPALVQGVASRRD
;
A
#
# COMPACT_ATOMS: atom_id res chain seq x y z
N GLN A 1 -17.61 5.73 -4.79
CA GLN A 1 -17.67 7.20 -4.70
C GLN A 1 -16.55 7.82 -3.83
N PHE A 2 -15.79 7.03 -3.07
CA PHE A 2 -14.58 7.55 -2.43
C PHE A 2 -13.60 8.02 -3.50
N VAL A 3 -12.97 9.17 -3.29
CA VAL A 3 -12.11 9.78 -4.32
C VAL A 3 -10.73 9.12 -4.41
N SER A 4 -10.31 8.39 -3.37
CA SER A 4 -9.01 7.70 -3.30
C SER A 4 -9.03 6.58 -2.25
N GLY A 5 -7.99 5.75 -2.23
CA GLY A 5 -7.78 4.75 -1.18
C GLY A 5 -7.62 5.38 0.20
N THR A 6 -6.83 6.45 0.32
CA THR A 6 -6.67 7.17 1.59
C THR A 6 -8.00 7.72 2.11
N HIS A 7 -8.86 8.26 1.23
CA HIS A 7 -10.21 8.69 1.60
C HIS A 7 -11.05 7.49 2.10
N ALA A 8 -11.02 6.36 1.41
CA ALA A 8 -11.78 5.17 1.81
C ALA A 8 -11.35 4.67 3.20
N ILE A 9 -10.03 4.57 3.46
CA ILE A 9 -9.48 4.17 4.75
C ILE A 9 -9.86 5.17 5.84
N THR A 10 -9.70 6.48 5.56
CA THR A 10 -10.07 7.56 6.50
C THR A 10 -11.55 7.50 6.84
N ALA A 11 -12.42 7.36 5.84
CA ALA A 11 -13.86 7.26 6.04
C ALA A 11 -14.25 6.01 6.85
N ALA A 12 -13.57 4.88 6.66
CA ALA A 12 -13.76 3.68 7.45
C ALA A 12 -13.37 3.91 8.93
N LEU A 13 -12.20 4.50 9.18
CA LEU A 13 -11.72 4.80 10.54
C LEU A 13 -12.68 5.77 11.27
N PHE A 14 -12.96 6.94 10.67
CA PHE A 14 -13.87 7.92 11.29
C PHE A 14 -15.34 7.48 11.32
N GLY A 15 -15.73 6.56 10.44
CA GLY A 15 -17.07 6.00 10.41
C GLY A 15 -17.33 5.05 11.56
N VAL A 16 -16.34 4.26 11.92
CA VAL A 16 -16.48 3.15 12.89
C VAL A 16 -16.01 3.54 14.30
N LEU A 17 -14.90 4.27 14.41
CA LEU A 17 -14.34 4.67 15.71
C LEU A 17 -15.13 5.81 16.35
N ARG A 18 -15.19 5.81 17.70
CA ARG A 18 -15.84 6.82 18.53
C ARG A 18 -14.85 7.39 19.55
N PRO A 19 -15.05 8.61 20.07
CA PRO A 19 -14.22 9.18 21.13
C PRO A 19 -14.04 8.20 22.30
N GLY A 20 -12.79 7.98 22.72
CA GLY A 20 -12.41 7.01 23.72
C GLY A 20 -12.07 5.62 23.18
N ASP A 21 -12.40 5.30 21.94
CA ASP A 21 -11.99 4.04 21.31
C ASP A 21 -10.48 3.97 21.11
N ARG A 22 -9.94 2.75 21.20
CA ARG A 22 -8.55 2.45 20.92
C ARG A 22 -8.42 1.78 19.56
N LEU A 23 -7.49 2.33 18.71
CA LEU A 23 -7.01 1.76 17.47
C LEU A 23 -5.61 1.19 17.70
N LEU A 24 -5.38 -0.10 17.44
CA LEU A 24 -4.09 -0.76 17.56
C LEU A 24 -3.58 -1.22 16.18
N ALA A 25 -2.49 -0.64 15.69
CA ALA A 25 -1.83 -1.11 14.47
C ALA A 25 -0.99 -2.36 14.75
N LEU A 26 -1.30 -3.49 14.09
CA LEU A 26 -0.61 -4.77 14.31
C LEU A 26 0.64 -4.93 13.45
N THR A 27 0.77 -4.18 12.38
CA THR A 27 1.85 -4.30 11.38
C THR A 27 2.90 -3.20 11.52
N GLY A 28 3.08 -2.69 12.75
CA GLY A 28 3.92 -1.55 13.04
C GLY A 28 3.28 -0.24 12.58
N ARG A 29 4.11 0.79 12.43
CA ARG A 29 3.67 2.12 12.01
C ARG A 29 2.96 2.07 10.67
N PRO A 30 1.80 2.73 10.52
CA PRO A 30 1.04 2.72 9.28
C PRO A 30 1.75 3.52 8.17
N TYR A 31 1.23 3.40 6.96
CA TYR A 31 1.72 4.13 5.80
C TYR A 31 1.70 5.65 6.04
N ASP A 32 2.69 6.35 5.51
CA ASP A 32 2.98 7.77 5.77
C ASP A 32 1.72 8.67 5.69
N THR A 33 0.83 8.48 4.71
CA THR A 33 -0.39 9.29 4.56
C THR A 33 -1.42 9.09 5.67
N LEU A 34 -1.37 7.97 6.37
CA LEU A 34 -2.26 7.72 7.52
C LEU A 34 -1.74 8.31 8.82
N GLU A 35 -0.47 8.68 8.90
CA GLU A 35 0.10 9.27 10.12
C GLU A 35 -0.60 10.57 10.52
N GLU A 36 -0.93 11.44 9.56
CA GLU A 36 -1.67 12.67 9.83
C GLU A 36 -3.16 12.41 10.08
N VAL A 37 -3.75 11.43 9.41
CA VAL A 37 -5.12 10.98 9.67
C VAL A 37 -5.28 10.52 11.12
N ILE A 38 -4.30 9.77 11.62
CA ILE A 38 -4.28 9.25 12.99
C ILE A 38 -3.94 10.37 13.99
N GLY A 39 -3.06 11.30 13.63
CA GLY A 39 -2.55 12.37 14.49
C GLY A 39 -1.17 12.07 15.08
N LEU A 40 -0.38 11.18 14.44
CA LEU A 40 1.01 10.91 14.82
C LEU A 40 1.95 12.05 14.42
N ARG A 41 1.54 12.86 13.47
CA ARG A 41 2.15 14.10 13.02
C ARG A 41 1.09 15.01 12.43
N GLY A 42 1.46 16.24 12.07
CA GLY A 42 0.53 17.23 11.53
C GLY A 42 0.20 18.32 12.52
N ASN A 43 -0.77 19.16 12.19
CA ASN A 43 -1.04 20.43 12.87
C ASN A 43 -2.41 20.46 13.59
N GLY A 44 -2.96 19.34 14.02
CA GLY A 44 -4.26 19.30 14.70
C GLY A 44 -5.41 19.73 13.76
N MET A 45 -5.42 19.20 12.54
CA MET A 45 -6.40 19.56 11.50
C MET A 45 -7.61 18.60 11.48
N GLY A 46 -7.97 18.03 12.63
CA GLY A 46 -9.11 17.10 12.72
C GLY A 46 -8.70 15.64 12.53
N SER A 47 -7.56 15.25 13.07
CA SER A 47 -7.10 13.85 13.12
C SER A 47 -7.96 12.99 14.05
N LEU A 48 -7.78 11.67 14.02
CA LEU A 48 -8.43 10.76 14.99
C LEU A 48 -8.09 11.13 16.43
N ALA A 49 -6.84 11.54 16.70
CA ALA A 49 -6.42 11.99 18.02
C ALA A 49 -7.18 13.23 18.47
N ASP A 50 -7.44 14.19 17.58
CA ASP A 50 -8.23 15.40 17.89
C ASP A 50 -9.69 15.05 18.25
N PHE A 51 -10.20 13.92 17.77
CA PHE A 51 -11.53 13.39 18.12
C PHE A 51 -11.48 12.39 19.29
N GLY A 52 -10.37 12.30 20.00
CA GLY A 52 -10.24 11.51 21.22
C GLY A 52 -10.11 10.00 20.99
N ILE A 53 -9.70 9.57 19.80
CA ILE A 53 -9.32 8.18 19.55
C ILE A 53 -7.89 7.95 20.03
N VAL A 54 -7.67 6.88 20.78
CA VAL A 54 -6.35 6.48 21.28
C VAL A 54 -5.69 5.57 20.24
N TYR A 55 -4.47 5.89 19.84
CA TYR A 55 -3.69 5.07 18.93
C TYR A 55 -2.52 4.42 19.64
N ASP A 56 -2.31 3.14 19.32
CA ASP A 56 -1.12 2.38 19.67
C ASP A 56 -0.63 1.55 18.48
N GLU A 57 0.64 1.15 18.51
CA GLU A 57 1.21 0.26 17.51
C GLU A 57 1.97 -0.89 18.16
N LEU A 58 1.86 -2.09 17.57
CA LEU A 58 2.64 -3.24 17.95
C LEU A 58 4.00 -3.15 17.24
N PRO A 59 5.12 -3.05 17.97
CA PRO A 59 6.43 -3.06 17.36
C PRO A 59 6.67 -4.37 16.59
N LEU A 60 7.19 -4.25 15.37
CA LEU A 60 7.59 -5.44 14.60
C LEU A 60 8.85 -6.08 15.20
N THR A 61 9.03 -7.37 14.91
CA THR A 61 10.29 -8.06 15.18
C THR A 61 11.43 -7.45 14.33
N PRO A 62 12.71 -7.73 14.66
CA PRO A 62 13.83 -7.30 13.80
C PRO A 62 13.77 -7.82 12.35
N ALA A 63 13.03 -8.90 12.11
CA ALA A 63 12.75 -9.43 10.78
C ALA A 63 11.59 -8.74 10.04
N GLY A 64 10.96 -7.73 10.65
CA GLY A 64 9.81 -7.02 10.07
C GLY A 64 8.50 -7.79 10.17
N LEU A 65 8.43 -8.81 11.01
CA LEU A 65 7.22 -9.62 11.22
C LEU A 65 6.41 -9.09 12.42
N VAL A 66 5.12 -9.41 12.46
CA VAL A 66 4.28 -9.14 13.62
C VAL A 66 4.85 -9.86 14.85
N ASP A 67 5.00 -9.16 15.95
CA ASP A 67 5.49 -9.71 17.21
C ASP A 67 4.33 -10.38 17.95
N GLU A 68 4.05 -11.65 17.63
CA GLU A 68 2.96 -12.42 18.22
C GLU A 68 3.12 -12.59 19.72
N ALA A 69 4.35 -12.61 20.24
CA ALA A 69 4.60 -12.72 21.66
C ALA A 69 4.12 -11.49 22.45
N LYS A 70 4.09 -10.32 21.79
CA LYS A 70 3.60 -9.07 22.39
C LYS A 70 2.12 -8.83 22.12
N LEU A 71 1.52 -9.54 21.17
CA LEU A 71 0.13 -9.34 20.76
C LEU A 71 -0.84 -9.53 21.94
N ASP A 72 -0.66 -10.58 22.73
CA ASP A 72 -1.53 -10.86 23.89
C ASP A 72 -1.46 -9.74 24.93
N THR A 73 -0.26 -9.23 25.20
CA THR A 73 -0.06 -8.09 26.10
C THR A 73 -0.69 -6.81 25.54
N ALA A 74 -0.51 -6.55 24.25
CA ALA A 74 -1.11 -5.38 23.61
C ALA A 74 -2.63 -5.43 23.61
N LEU A 75 -3.22 -6.62 23.47
CA LEU A 75 -4.67 -6.86 23.51
C LEU A 75 -5.21 -7.12 24.92
N SER A 76 -4.40 -7.03 25.99
CA SER A 76 -4.94 -7.00 27.37
C SER A 76 -5.67 -5.67 27.67
N VAL A 77 -5.40 -4.62 26.88
CA VAL A 77 -6.12 -3.34 26.94
C VAL A 77 -7.32 -3.39 25.99
N PRO A 78 -8.51 -2.95 26.42
CA PRO A 78 -9.69 -2.90 25.55
C PRO A 78 -9.39 -2.16 24.24
N THR A 79 -9.63 -2.82 23.12
CA THR A 79 -9.31 -2.32 21.79
C THR A 79 -10.55 -2.43 20.90
N ARG A 80 -10.96 -1.31 20.31
CA ARG A 80 -12.12 -1.28 19.43
C ARG A 80 -11.81 -1.84 18.06
N MET A 81 -10.62 -1.53 17.54
CA MET A 81 -10.22 -1.93 16.19
C MET A 81 -8.72 -2.20 16.13
N VAL A 82 -8.35 -3.27 15.46
CA VAL A 82 -6.97 -3.47 14.99
C VAL A 82 -6.86 -3.06 13.54
N LEU A 83 -5.73 -2.39 13.20
CA LEU A 83 -5.37 -2.02 11.84
C LEU A 83 -4.26 -2.96 11.34
N ILE A 84 -4.50 -3.63 10.23
CA ILE A 84 -3.55 -4.51 9.56
C ILE A 84 -3.25 -3.91 8.19
N GLN A 85 -2.04 -3.42 7.97
CA GLN A 85 -1.59 -3.00 6.66
C GLN A 85 -0.98 -4.19 5.93
N ARG A 86 -1.60 -4.65 4.83
CA ARG A 86 -1.20 -5.84 4.08
C ARG A 86 0.15 -5.66 3.39
N SER A 87 0.30 -4.59 2.60
CA SER A 87 1.54 -4.30 1.89
C SER A 87 2.63 -3.74 2.81
N CYS A 88 3.88 -3.77 2.34
CA CYS A 88 5.01 -3.24 3.11
C CYS A 88 4.99 -1.71 3.26
N GLY A 89 4.22 -0.99 2.43
CA GLY A 89 4.33 0.46 2.32
C GLY A 89 5.76 0.87 1.95
N TYR A 90 6.33 1.83 2.65
CA TYR A 90 7.74 2.21 2.49
C TYR A 90 8.64 1.62 3.58
N SER A 91 8.26 0.48 4.14
CA SER A 91 9.04 -0.24 5.14
C SER A 91 9.75 -1.44 4.54
N TRP A 92 10.96 -1.72 5.04
CA TRP A 92 11.68 -2.96 4.70
C TRP A 92 11.12 -4.12 5.51
N ARG A 93 9.95 -4.60 5.15
CA ARG A 93 9.28 -5.74 5.75
C ARG A 93 8.55 -6.57 4.71
N PRO A 94 8.30 -7.85 4.93
CA PRO A 94 7.45 -8.64 4.05
C PRO A 94 6.00 -8.13 4.08
N SER A 95 5.30 -8.25 2.96
CA SER A 95 3.85 -8.11 2.89
C SER A 95 3.15 -9.33 3.51
N LEU A 96 1.92 -9.14 4.01
CA LEU A 96 1.15 -10.19 4.65
C LEU A 96 0.27 -10.95 3.65
N GLY A 97 0.39 -12.28 3.66
CA GLY A 97 -0.53 -13.15 2.94
C GLY A 97 -1.90 -13.24 3.65
N VAL A 98 -2.93 -13.56 2.86
CA VAL A 98 -4.31 -13.67 3.38
C VAL A 98 -4.42 -14.68 4.52
N ARG A 99 -3.69 -15.80 4.43
CA ARG A 99 -3.66 -16.80 5.54
C ARG A 99 -3.09 -16.21 6.83
N ALA A 100 -2.00 -15.45 6.77
CA ALA A 100 -1.41 -14.81 7.95
C ALA A 100 -2.36 -13.75 8.53
N ILE A 101 -3.04 -12.99 7.68
CA ILE A 101 -4.09 -12.06 8.12
C ILE A 101 -5.21 -12.81 8.84
N GLY A 102 -5.65 -13.95 8.30
CA GLY A 102 -6.67 -14.80 8.96
C GLY A 102 -6.25 -15.27 10.35
N GLN A 103 -5.02 -15.75 10.51
CA GLN A 103 -4.46 -16.16 11.79
C GLN A 103 -4.42 -14.99 12.80
N LEU A 104 -4.04 -13.80 12.36
CA LEU A 104 -4.09 -12.60 13.21
C LEU A 104 -5.53 -12.25 13.62
N CYS A 105 -6.47 -12.26 12.69
CA CYS A 105 -7.88 -12.01 12.98
C CYS A 105 -8.45 -13.04 13.98
N GLU A 106 -8.16 -14.32 13.78
CA GLU A 106 -8.57 -15.39 14.69
C GLU A 106 -8.01 -15.16 16.10
N ARG A 107 -6.71 -14.80 16.21
CA ARG A 107 -6.08 -14.52 17.50
C ARG A 107 -6.69 -13.29 18.18
N VAL A 108 -6.93 -12.22 17.43
CA VAL A 108 -7.59 -11.00 17.93
C VAL A 108 -8.98 -11.35 18.48
N LYS A 109 -9.79 -12.10 17.72
CA LYS A 109 -11.15 -12.49 18.14
C LYS A 109 -11.16 -13.44 19.32
N ALA A 110 -10.17 -14.30 19.47
CA ALA A 110 -10.03 -15.18 20.63
C ALA A 110 -9.75 -14.38 21.92
N LEU A 111 -9.01 -13.27 21.84
CA LEU A 111 -8.68 -12.43 23.00
C LEU A 111 -9.74 -11.35 23.26
N GLN A 112 -10.29 -10.76 22.23
CA GLN A 112 -11.31 -9.71 22.29
C GLN A 112 -12.35 -9.93 21.18
N PRO A 113 -13.43 -10.68 21.42
CA PRO A 113 -14.44 -11.04 20.40
C PRO A 113 -15.07 -9.84 19.68
N ASP A 114 -15.22 -8.71 20.36
CA ASP A 114 -15.83 -7.50 19.82
C ASP A 114 -14.83 -6.55 19.13
N CYS A 115 -13.53 -6.85 19.19
CA CYS A 115 -12.50 -6.08 18.49
C CYS A 115 -12.60 -6.29 17.00
N LEU A 116 -12.68 -5.22 16.23
CA LEU A 116 -12.81 -5.26 14.77
C LEU A 116 -11.44 -5.43 14.10
N CYS A 117 -11.36 -6.30 13.10
CA CYS A 117 -10.20 -6.48 12.26
C CYS A 117 -10.38 -5.67 10.96
N PHE A 118 -9.66 -4.56 10.83
CA PHE A 118 -9.66 -3.71 9.64
C PHE A 118 -8.35 -3.86 8.87
N VAL A 119 -8.43 -4.13 7.56
CA VAL A 119 -7.27 -4.33 6.70
C VAL A 119 -7.18 -3.24 5.64
N ASP A 120 -6.05 -2.52 5.61
CA ASP A 120 -5.61 -1.80 4.42
C ASP A 120 -5.10 -2.82 3.41
N ASN A 121 -5.89 -3.05 2.37
CA ASN A 121 -5.68 -4.11 1.39
C ASN A 121 -4.94 -3.64 0.12
N CYS A 122 -4.52 -2.38 0.07
CA CYS A 122 -3.81 -1.83 -1.08
C CYS A 122 -2.66 -2.72 -1.54
N TYR A 123 -2.54 -2.91 -2.86
CA TYR A 123 -1.56 -3.73 -3.57
C TYR A 123 -1.70 -5.25 -3.39
N GLY A 124 -2.57 -5.72 -2.48
CA GLY A 124 -2.78 -7.14 -2.25
C GLY A 124 -3.96 -7.73 -3.04
N GLU A 125 -4.85 -6.89 -3.52
CA GLU A 125 -6.06 -7.32 -4.21
C GLU A 125 -5.74 -8.20 -5.42
N LEU A 126 -6.44 -9.32 -5.56
CA LEU A 126 -6.32 -10.29 -6.66
C LEU A 126 -4.96 -10.99 -6.78
N VAL A 127 -4.07 -10.84 -5.80
CA VAL A 127 -2.77 -11.53 -5.77
C VAL A 127 -2.91 -12.98 -5.30
N GLN A 128 -3.89 -13.25 -4.46
CA GLN A 128 -4.19 -14.58 -3.92
C GLN A 128 -5.66 -14.95 -4.20
N ASP A 129 -5.99 -16.23 -4.07
CA ASP A 129 -7.34 -16.77 -4.37
C ASP A 129 -8.44 -16.23 -3.45
N LEU A 130 -8.07 -15.77 -2.25
CA LEU A 130 -8.99 -15.23 -1.26
C LEU A 130 -8.59 -13.80 -0.90
N GLU A 131 -9.58 -13.02 -0.49
CA GLU A 131 -9.40 -11.71 0.10
C GLU A 131 -9.55 -11.76 1.64
N PRO A 132 -9.01 -10.79 2.38
CA PRO A 132 -9.01 -10.83 3.84
C PRO A 132 -10.38 -10.99 4.50
N THR A 133 -11.45 -10.54 3.88
CA THR A 133 -12.83 -10.73 4.37
C THR A 133 -13.27 -12.20 4.38
N ALA A 134 -12.68 -13.04 3.55
CA ALA A 134 -12.98 -14.47 3.54
C ALA A 134 -12.32 -15.25 4.68
N VAL A 135 -11.38 -14.62 5.40
CA VAL A 135 -10.59 -15.24 6.46
C VAL A 135 -10.71 -14.52 7.81
N GLY A 136 -11.74 -13.69 8.00
CA GLY A 136 -12.07 -13.12 9.31
C GLY A 136 -11.82 -11.61 9.45
N ALA A 137 -11.34 -10.90 8.42
CA ALA A 137 -11.35 -9.44 8.47
C ALA A 137 -12.80 -8.91 8.42
N ASP A 138 -13.15 -8.03 9.35
CA ASP A 138 -14.48 -7.43 9.44
C ASP A 138 -14.69 -6.36 8.36
N LEU A 139 -13.61 -5.66 8.00
CA LEU A 139 -13.62 -4.57 7.03
C LEU A 139 -12.29 -4.53 6.27
N ILE A 140 -12.34 -4.22 5.00
CA ILE A 140 -11.18 -3.91 4.17
C ILE A 140 -11.41 -2.60 3.44
N ALA A 141 -10.35 -1.88 3.13
CA ALA A 141 -10.40 -0.71 2.25
C ALA A 141 -9.14 -0.66 1.37
N GLY A 142 -9.25 0.02 0.27
CA GLY A 142 -8.14 0.18 -0.66
C GLY A 142 -8.44 1.15 -1.79
N SER A 143 -7.54 1.19 -2.75
CA SER A 143 -7.58 2.09 -3.89
C SER A 143 -8.14 1.42 -5.14
N LEU A 144 -9.04 2.10 -5.83
CA LEU A 144 -9.55 1.62 -7.13
C LEU A 144 -8.64 1.99 -8.31
N ILE A 145 -7.64 2.85 -8.14
CA ILE A 145 -6.69 3.16 -9.22
C ILE A 145 -5.45 2.27 -9.22
N LYS A 146 -5.33 1.34 -8.24
CA LYS A 146 -4.24 0.38 -8.14
C LYS A 146 -4.64 -0.95 -8.77
N ASN A 147 -4.43 -2.06 -8.09
CA ASN A 147 -4.73 -3.41 -8.59
C ASN A 147 -6.11 -3.53 -9.24
N LEU A 148 -7.15 -3.07 -8.54
CA LEU A 148 -8.54 -3.17 -9.02
C LEU A 148 -8.87 -2.27 -10.20
N GLY A 149 -8.02 -1.28 -10.48
CA GLY A 149 -8.27 -0.30 -11.54
C GLY A 149 -7.99 -0.79 -12.95
N GLY A 150 -7.22 -1.86 -13.10
CA GLY A 150 -6.92 -2.47 -14.40
C GLY A 150 -6.39 -1.47 -15.44
N THR A 151 -5.64 -0.45 -15.00
CA THR A 151 -5.13 0.70 -15.80
C THR A 151 -6.19 1.67 -16.33
N ILE A 152 -7.46 1.46 -16.03
CA ILE A 152 -8.58 2.22 -16.62
C ILE A 152 -9.32 3.10 -15.61
N ALA A 153 -9.45 2.66 -14.35
CA ALA A 153 -10.15 3.41 -13.33
C ALA A 153 -9.46 4.75 -13.05
N PRO A 154 -10.13 5.90 -13.30
CA PRO A 154 -9.47 7.22 -13.23
C PRO A 154 -9.35 7.77 -11.82
N ALA A 155 -10.09 7.23 -10.87
CA ALA A 155 -10.11 7.65 -9.47
C ALA A 155 -10.80 6.58 -8.62
N GLY A 156 -10.75 6.74 -7.31
CA GLY A 156 -11.63 6.02 -6.42
C GLY A 156 -10.91 5.22 -5.34
N GLY A 157 -11.71 4.88 -4.35
CA GLY A 157 -11.39 3.93 -3.29
C GLY A 157 -12.61 3.07 -2.98
N TYR A 158 -12.40 1.98 -2.28
CA TYR A 158 -13.46 1.07 -1.87
C TYR A 158 -13.37 0.73 -0.39
N VAL A 159 -14.52 0.40 0.16
CA VAL A 159 -14.67 -0.22 1.48
C VAL A 159 -15.55 -1.45 1.30
N ALA A 160 -15.14 -2.59 1.81
CA ALA A 160 -15.89 -3.84 1.74
C ALA A 160 -15.77 -4.63 3.04
N GLY A 161 -16.81 -5.42 3.37
CA GLY A 161 -16.85 -6.22 4.61
C GLY A 161 -18.25 -6.29 5.18
N GLN A 162 -18.36 -6.25 6.50
CA GLN A 162 -19.65 -6.30 7.20
C GLN A 162 -20.52 -5.10 6.82
N ARG A 163 -21.77 -5.35 6.40
CA ARG A 163 -22.71 -4.34 5.92
C ARG A 163 -22.77 -3.10 6.82
N GLN A 164 -22.96 -3.31 8.13
CA GLN A 164 -23.09 -2.22 9.08
C GLN A 164 -21.84 -1.31 9.12
N LEU A 165 -20.65 -1.90 9.04
CA LEU A 165 -19.39 -1.14 9.03
C LEU A 165 -19.20 -0.35 7.73
N VAL A 166 -19.58 -0.95 6.59
CA VAL A 166 -19.59 -0.29 5.29
C VAL A 166 -20.56 0.90 5.30
N GLU A 167 -21.77 0.73 5.85
CA GLU A 167 -22.75 1.81 5.99
C GLU A 167 -22.23 2.96 6.85
N GLN A 168 -21.54 2.63 7.96
CA GLN A 168 -20.90 3.65 8.81
C GLN A 168 -19.80 4.43 8.07
N ALA A 169 -18.98 3.76 7.26
CA ALA A 169 -18.00 4.42 6.41
C ALA A 169 -18.67 5.32 5.36
N CYS A 170 -19.76 4.86 4.73
CA CYS A 170 -20.53 5.63 3.77
C CYS A 170 -21.17 6.89 4.38
N CYS A 171 -21.52 6.86 5.68
CA CYS A 171 -21.97 8.07 6.39
C CYS A 171 -20.87 9.14 6.52
N ARG A 172 -19.60 8.79 6.29
CA ARG A 172 -18.49 9.75 6.21
C ARG A 172 -18.15 10.15 4.77
N LEU A 173 -18.60 9.36 3.79
CA LEU A 173 -18.54 9.73 2.38
C LEU A 173 -19.46 10.91 2.06
N THR A 174 -20.66 10.87 2.57
CA THR A 174 -21.70 11.88 2.40
C THR A 174 -22.12 12.48 3.74
N ALA A 175 -23.18 11.92 4.35
CA ALA A 175 -23.66 12.33 5.67
C ALA A 175 -24.40 11.18 6.36
N PRO A 176 -24.52 11.19 7.71
CA PRO A 176 -25.42 10.31 8.43
C PRO A 176 -26.87 10.46 7.90
N GLY A 177 -27.51 9.33 7.65
CA GLY A 177 -28.86 9.27 7.07
C GLY A 177 -28.90 9.31 5.53
N ILE A 178 -27.79 9.61 4.86
CA ILE A 178 -27.65 9.56 3.39
C ILE A 178 -26.78 8.36 2.99
N GLY A 179 -25.59 8.24 3.58
CA GLY A 179 -24.68 7.11 3.32
C GLY A 179 -24.37 6.94 1.84
N SER A 180 -24.61 5.75 1.30
CA SER A 180 -24.39 5.40 -0.11
C SER A 180 -25.57 5.70 -1.04
N GLU A 181 -26.72 6.13 -0.51
CA GLU A 181 -27.93 6.36 -1.31
C GLU A 181 -27.89 7.65 -2.15
N GLY A 182 -27.01 8.58 -1.80
CA GLY A 182 -26.85 9.86 -2.47
C GLY A 182 -25.47 10.04 -3.11
N GLY A 183 -25.37 11.10 -3.90
CA GLY A 183 -24.15 11.52 -4.56
C GLY A 183 -23.98 11.00 -5.99
N SER A 184 -23.29 11.80 -6.81
CA SER A 184 -23.01 11.45 -8.20
C SER A 184 -21.83 10.47 -8.30
N SER A 185 -21.91 9.51 -9.20
CA SER A 185 -20.78 8.67 -9.62
C SER A 185 -19.95 9.35 -10.74
N PHE A 186 -20.30 10.54 -11.19
CA PHE A 186 -19.67 11.26 -12.30
C PHE A 186 -19.51 10.41 -13.58
N ASP A 187 -20.43 9.47 -13.80
CA ASP A 187 -20.42 8.51 -14.91
C ASP A 187 -19.18 7.60 -14.96
N LEU A 188 -18.51 7.41 -13.83
CA LEU A 188 -17.29 6.58 -13.75
C LEU A 188 -17.56 5.08 -13.66
N ASN A 189 -18.78 4.65 -13.35
CA ASN A 189 -19.10 3.26 -13.08
C ASN A 189 -18.65 2.32 -14.20
N ARG A 190 -18.83 2.70 -15.47
CA ARG A 190 -18.40 1.88 -16.61
C ARG A 190 -16.88 1.68 -16.59
N LEU A 191 -16.09 2.71 -16.34
CA LEU A 191 -14.62 2.62 -16.28
C LEU A 191 -14.16 1.80 -15.07
N LEU A 192 -14.83 1.96 -13.92
CA LEU A 192 -14.53 1.17 -12.72
C LEU A 192 -14.81 -0.32 -12.94
N PHE A 193 -15.95 -0.68 -13.53
CA PHE A 193 -16.27 -2.08 -13.83
C PHE A 193 -15.40 -2.67 -14.94
N GLN A 194 -15.05 -1.89 -15.96
CA GLN A 194 -14.13 -2.32 -16.99
C GLN A 194 -12.72 -2.53 -16.43
N GLY A 195 -12.25 -1.63 -15.56
CA GLY A 195 -11.00 -1.77 -14.85
C GLY A 195 -10.98 -3.04 -14.00
N LEU A 196 -12.02 -3.28 -13.21
CA LEU A 196 -12.14 -4.48 -12.39
C LEU A 196 -12.14 -5.77 -13.25
N PHE A 197 -12.78 -5.74 -14.41
CA PHE A 197 -12.76 -6.86 -15.35
C PHE A 197 -11.36 -7.18 -15.88
N LEU A 198 -10.54 -6.15 -16.14
CA LEU A 198 -9.16 -6.29 -16.62
C LEU A 198 -8.15 -6.53 -15.51
N ALA A 199 -8.50 -6.19 -14.27
CA ALA A 199 -7.59 -6.21 -13.12
C ALA A 199 -6.85 -7.56 -12.91
N PRO A 200 -7.46 -8.74 -13.05
CA PRO A 200 -6.73 -10.00 -12.89
C PRO A 200 -5.55 -10.15 -13.86
N GLN A 201 -5.74 -9.74 -15.13
CA GLN A 201 -4.67 -9.76 -16.12
C GLN A 201 -3.55 -8.78 -15.76
N MET A 202 -3.91 -7.57 -15.35
CA MET A 202 -2.92 -6.55 -14.98
C MET A 202 -2.13 -6.95 -13.73
N VAL A 203 -2.79 -7.54 -12.74
CA VAL A 203 -2.11 -8.05 -11.54
C VAL A 203 -1.16 -9.21 -11.88
N ALA A 204 -1.56 -10.11 -12.76
CA ALA A 204 -0.68 -11.19 -13.22
C ALA A 204 0.58 -10.64 -13.91
N GLU A 205 0.46 -9.66 -14.80
CA GLU A 205 1.59 -9.00 -15.45
C GLU A 205 2.48 -8.25 -14.44
N ALA A 206 1.88 -7.58 -13.47
CA ALA A 206 2.61 -6.90 -12.41
C ALA A 206 3.44 -7.88 -11.55
N LEU A 207 2.90 -9.06 -11.24
CA LEU A 207 3.62 -10.11 -10.51
C LEU A 207 4.79 -10.65 -11.32
N ILE A 208 4.64 -10.87 -12.63
CA ILE A 208 5.73 -11.27 -13.51
C ILE A 208 6.80 -10.18 -13.57
N GLY A 209 6.38 -8.90 -13.70
CA GLY A 209 7.27 -7.76 -13.68
C GLY A 209 8.06 -7.64 -12.37
N ALA A 210 7.40 -7.83 -11.23
CA ALA A 210 8.03 -7.81 -9.92
C ALA A 210 9.09 -8.94 -9.77
N GLU A 211 8.82 -10.13 -10.31
CA GLU A 211 9.76 -11.24 -10.33
C GLU A 211 10.99 -10.95 -11.20
N LEU A 212 10.80 -10.28 -12.36
CA LEU A 212 11.91 -9.80 -13.19
C LEU A 212 12.78 -8.81 -12.43
N VAL A 213 12.18 -7.82 -11.77
CA VAL A 213 12.91 -6.84 -10.96
C VAL A 213 13.71 -7.55 -9.86
N ALA A 214 13.07 -8.45 -9.10
CA ALA A 214 13.73 -9.21 -8.04
C ALA A 214 14.95 -9.97 -8.58
N THR A 215 14.77 -10.69 -9.68
CA THR A 215 15.80 -11.53 -10.28
C THR A 215 16.99 -10.71 -10.79
N VAL A 216 16.73 -9.62 -11.52
CA VAL A 216 17.81 -8.77 -12.05
C VAL A 216 18.62 -8.14 -10.92
N PHE A 217 17.96 -7.52 -9.94
CA PHE A 217 18.66 -6.86 -8.84
C PHE A 217 19.36 -7.84 -7.92
N ALA A 218 18.78 -9.01 -7.64
CA ALA A 218 19.45 -10.05 -6.85
C ALA A 218 20.72 -10.57 -7.53
N ASN A 219 20.68 -10.82 -8.84
CA ASN A 219 21.84 -11.26 -9.61
C ASN A 219 22.95 -10.19 -9.67
N LEU A 220 22.60 -8.92 -9.56
CA LEU A 220 23.56 -7.82 -9.42
C LEU A 220 24.06 -7.62 -7.97
N GLY A 221 23.63 -8.45 -7.02
CA GLY A 221 24.08 -8.41 -5.63
C GLY A 221 23.35 -7.40 -4.74
N TYR A 222 22.22 -6.87 -5.17
CA TYR A 222 21.38 -6.02 -4.32
C TYR A 222 20.48 -6.85 -3.39
N ALA A 223 20.22 -6.35 -2.20
CA ALA A 223 19.20 -6.93 -1.34
C ALA A 223 17.81 -6.59 -1.88
N VAL A 224 16.98 -7.62 -2.03
CA VAL A 224 15.61 -7.51 -2.55
C VAL A 224 14.61 -8.19 -1.61
N SER A 225 13.38 -7.72 -1.61
CA SER A 225 12.28 -8.31 -0.83
C SER A 225 10.95 -8.15 -1.60
N PRO A 226 10.22 -9.24 -1.92
CA PRO A 226 10.60 -10.66 -1.78
C PRO A 226 11.83 -11.03 -2.61
N LYS A 227 12.49 -12.17 -2.28
CA LYS A 227 13.54 -12.73 -3.12
C LYS A 227 12.95 -13.44 -4.34
N PRO A 228 13.77 -13.64 -5.41
CA PRO A 228 13.32 -14.42 -6.56
C PRO A 228 12.78 -15.80 -6.15
N GLY A 229 11.61 -16.18 -6.67
CA GLY A 229 10.95 -17.44 -6.37
C GLY A 229 10.22 -17.50 -5.03
N GLU A 230 10.31 -16.49 -4.17
CA GLU A 230 9.48 -16.41 -2.96
C GLU A 230 8.02 -16.08 -3.29
N GLY A 231 7.10 -16.65 -2.50
CA GLY A 231 5.66 -16.34 -2.64
C GLY A 231 5.38 -14.85 -2.43
N ARG A 232 4.53 -14.29 -3.29
CA ARG A 232 4.16 -12.87 -3.24
C ARG A 232 2.78 -12.69 -2.63
N ASN A 233 2.62 -11.64 -1.84
CA ASN A 233 1.36 -11.28 -1.17
C ASN A 233 0.82 -9.93 -1.62
N ASP A 234 1.63 -9.19 -2.38
CA ASP A 234 1.31 -7.95 -3.07
C ASP A 234 2.13 -7.85 -4.38
N VAL A 235 1.96 -6.77 -5.13
CA VAL A 235 2.67 -6.51 -6.39
C VAL A 235 3.94 -5.68 -6.20
N ILE A 236 4.32 -5.36 -4.96
CA ILE A 236 5.48 -4.50 -4.66
C ILE A 236 6.77 -5.33 -4.67
N GLN A 237 7.81 -4.77 -5.29
CA GLN A 237 9.17 -5.26 -5.18
C GLN A 237 10.05 -4.20 -4.55
N ALA A 238 10.53 -4.46 -3.35
CA ALA A 238 11.48 -3.59 -2.67
C ALA A 238 12.92 -3.97 -3.04
N VAL A 239 13.75 -2.95 -3.31
CA VAL A 239 15.17 -3.11 -3.64
C VAL A 239 15.99 -2.11 -2.82
N ARG A 240 16.95 -2.58 -2.03
CA ARG A 240 17.84 -1.70 -1.27
C ARG A 240 19.02 -1.28 -2.14
N LEU A 241 19.01 -0.02 -2.58
CA LEU A 241 20.05 0.53 -3.44
C LEU A 241 21.26 1.06 -2.66
N GLY A 242 21.08 1.48 -1.42
CA GLY A 242 22.15 1.83 -0.49
C GLY A 242 22.74 3.23 -0.66
N SER A 243 22.34 4.01 -1.68
CA SER A 243 22.70 5.41 -1.80
C SER A 243 21.63 6.22 -2.51
N ALA A 244 21.58 7.54 -2.21
CA ALA A 244 20.67 8.47 -2.86
C ALA A 244 20.95 8.61 -4.36
N GLU A 245 22.21 8.53 -4.76
CA GLU A 245 22.66 8.64 -6.16
C GLU A 245 22.16 7.45 -6.98
N ALA A 246 22.35 6.22 -6.47
CA ALA A 246 21.86 5.00 -7.12
C ALA A 246 20.33 5.01 -7.23
N LEU A 247 19.64 5.44 -6.17
CA LEU A 247 18.19 5.55 -6.13
C LEU A 247 17.68 6.52 -7.21
N LYS A 248 18.23 7.73 -7.30
CA LYS A 248 17.87 8.72 -8.31
C LYS A 248 18.18 8.22 -9.74
N ALA A 249 19.33 7.57 -9.93
CA ALA A 249 19.73 7.06 -11.25
C ALA A 249 18.78 5.96 -11.76
N VAL A 250 18.36 5.04 -10.90
CA VAL A 250 17.38 4.01 -11.26
C VAL A 250 16.00 4.61 -11.53
N CYS A 251 15.55 5.57 -10.72
CA CYS A 251 14.29 6.27 -10.95
C CYS A 251 14.27 6.99 -12.31
N ARG A 252 15.37 7.67 -12.69
CA ARG A 252 15.50 8.30 -14.02
C ARG A 252 15.41 7.28 -15.15
N ALA A 253 16.07 6.15 -15.00
CA ALA A 253 16.04 5.09 -16.00
C ALA A 253 14.62 4.53 -16.17
N PHE A 254 13.92 4.25 -15.07
CA PHE A 254 12.54 3.76 -15.10
C PHE A 254 11.60 4.81 -15.71
N GLN A 255 11.71 6.08 -15.29
CA GLN A 255 10.95 7.18 -15.88
C GLN A 255 11.14 7.28 -17.39
N SER A 256 12.36 7.10 -17.87
CA SER A 256 12.66 7.17 -19.33
C SER A 256 11.95 6.08 -20.14
N ALA A 257 11.51 4.98 -19.50
CA ALA A 257 10.75 3.91 -20.12
C ALA A 257 9.23 4.09 -19.97
N SER A 258 8.77 5.07 -19.18
CA SER A 258 7.35 5.29 -18.89
C SER A 258 6.56 5.71 -20.13
N PRO A 259 5.26 5.36 -20.23
CA PRO A 259 4.43 5.75 -21.38
C PRO A 259 4.11 7.25 -21.40
N VAL A 260 4.13 7.92 -20.24
CA VAL A 260 3.84 9.34 -20.10
C VAL A 260 5.05 10.03 -19.48
N GLY A 261 5.46 11.18 -20.03
CA GLY A 261 6.52 12.00 -19.47
C GLY A 261 7.90 11.34 -19.43
N SER A 262 8.20 10.40 -20.34
CA SER A 262 9.50 9.70 -20.41
C SER A 262 10.71 10.60 -20.55
N TYR A 263 10.52 11.84 -21.00
CA TYR A 263 11.55 12.86 -21.15
C TYR A 263 11.79 13.69 -19.87
N LEU A 264 10.97 13.52 -18.85
CA LEU A 264 11.10 14.21 -17.58
C LEU A 264 12.18 13.55 -16.71
N ASP A 265 12.92 14.37 -15.97
CA ASP A 265 13.85 13.91 -14.95
C ASP A 265 13.17 13.92 -13.58
N PRO A 266 12.88 12.77 -12.96
CA PRO A 266 12.29 12.75 -11.64
C PRO A 266 13.30 13.26 -10.61
N VAL A 267 12.92 14.31 -9.89
CA VAL A 267 13.71 14.91 -8.83
C VAL A 267 13.05 14.69 -7.46
N PRO A 268 13.83 14.63 -6.38
CA PRO A 268 13.26 14.59 -5.03
C PRO A 268 12.37 15.81 -4.79
N ALA A 269 11.17 15.57 -4.27
CA ALA A 269 10.22 16.62 -3.95
C ALA A 269 9.41 16.26 -2.70
N PRO A 270 9.04 17.25 -1.86
CA PRO A 270 8.10 17.04 -0.78
C PRO A 270 6.73 16.72 -1.36
N MET A 271 6.04 15.77 -0.76
CA MET A 271 4.68 15.41 -1.13
C MET A 271 3.75 15.48 0.08
N PRO A 272 2.51 15.96 -0.10
CA PRO A 272 1.53 15.98 0.98
C PRO A 272 1.34 14.58 1.58
N GLY A 273 1.37 14.51 2.91
CA GLY A 273 1.20 13.26 3.61
C GLY A 273 2.46 12.41 3.78
N TYR A 274 3.64 12.85 3.34
CA TYR A 274 4.90 12.09 3.48
C TYR A 274 5.91 12.82 4.37
N ALA A 275 6.69 12.03 5.12
CA ALA A 275 7.67 12.55 6.08
C ALA A 275 9.03 12.91 5.45
N SER A 276 9.34 12.38 4.26
CA SER A 276 10.58 12.62 3.52
C SER A 276 10.29 12.96 2.07
N ASP A 277 11.21 13.64 1.43
CA ASP A 277 11.15 13.83 -0.02
C ASP A 277 11.06 12.47 -0.73
N LEU A 278 10.30 12.44 -1.81
CA LEU A 278 10.13 11.27 -2.68
C LEU A 278 10.68 11.55 -4.06
N VAL A 279 11.29 10.54 -4.65
CA VAL A 279 11.53 10.48 -6.10
C VAL A 279 10.47 9.55 -6.68
N MET A 280 9.57 10.09 -7.49
CA MET A 280 8.48 9.32 -8.10
C MET A 280 8.82 9.09 -9.58
N ALA A 281 9.10 7.83 -9.95
CA ALA A 281 9.24 7.39 -11.33
C ALA A 281 7.93 6.71 -11.76
N GLY A 282 6.93 7.52 -12.12
CA GLY A 282 5.55 7.04 -12.33
C GLY A 282 4.91 7.77 -13.50
N GLY A 283 5.44 7.62 -14.70
CA GLY A 283 4.81 8.17 -15.91
C GLY A 283 3.60 7.33 -16.33
N THR A 284 2.52 7.41 -15.57
CA THR A 284 1.27 6.68 -15.73
C THR A 284 0.18 7.56 -16.33
N PHE A 285 -0.84 6.96 -16.95
CA PHE A 285 -1.98 7.72 -17.53
C PHE A 285 -2.90 8.29 -16.45
N ILE A 286 -2.91 7.68 -15.28
CA ILE A 286 -3.71 8.10 -14.11
C ILE A 286 -2.72 8.45 -12.99
N ASP A 287 -2.77 9.68 -12.50
CA ASP A 287 -1.91 10.15 -11.42
C ASP A 287 -2.10 9.30 -10.16
N GLY A 288 -1.00 8.80 -9.62
CA GLY A 288 -1.00 7.92 -8.46
C GLY A 288 -1.42 6.47 -8.76
N SER A 289 -1.79 6.14 -10.00
CA SER A 289 -1.89 4.76 -10.46
C SER A 289 -0.50 4.15 -10.51
N THR A 290 -0.42 2.88 -10.21
CA THR A 290 0.84 2.13 -10.25
C THR A 290 0.77 1.01 -11.26
N SER A 291 -0.32 0.98 -12.03
CA SER A 291 -0.65 -0.15 -12.90
C SER A 291 0.27 -0.26 -14.11
N GLU A 292 0.79 0.86 -14.65
CA GLU A 292 1.64 0.84 -15.84
C GLU A 292 3.11 0.52 -15.57
N PHE A 293 3.55 0.42 -14.41
CA PHE A 293 4.88 0.31 -13.86
C PHE A 293 5.39 1.64 -13.34
N SER A 294 5.69 1.64 -12.08
CA SER A 294 6.23 2.80 -11.37
C SER A 294 7.22 2.37 -10.30
N ALA A 295 7.98 3.34 -9.82
CA ALA A 295 8.84 3.15 -8.67
C ALA A 295 8.75 4.38 -7.77
N ASP A 296 8.49 4.14 -6.51
CA ASP A 296 8.47 5.13 -5.45
C ASP A 296 9.77 4.99 -4.63
N ALA A 297 10.41 6.10 -4.38
CA ALA A 297 11.72 6.10 -3.77
C ALA A 297 11.83 7.18 -2.68
N PRO A 298 11.47 6.87 -1.41
CA PRO A 298 11.71 7.76 -0.30
C PRO A 298 13.20 8.07 -0.16
N LEU A 299 13.56 9.36 -0.16
CA LEU A 299 14.96 9.80 -0.07
C LEU A 299 15.43 9.75 1.39
N ARG A 300 15.47 8.55 1.94
CA ARG A 300 15.93 8.27 3.30
C ARG A 300 16.67 6.94 3.36
N GLU A 301 17.59 6.78 4.30
CA GLU A 301 18.25 5.49 4.52
C GLU A 301 17.23 4.38 4.86
N PRO A 302 17.48 3.16 4.38
CA PRO A 302 18.64 2.67 3.62
C PRO A 302 18.50 2.81 2.08
N PHE A 303 17.78 3.80 1.59
CA PHE A 303 17.57 4.12 0.16
C PHE A 303 16.96 2.93 -0.59
N VAL A 304 15.72 2.64 -0.26
CA VAL A 304 14.94 1.55 -0.85
C VAL A 304 14.09 2.08 -2.00
N LEU A 305 14.18 1.42 -3.13
CA LEU A 305 13.26 1.57 -4.25
C LEU A 305 12.08 0.61 -4.06
N PHE A 306 10.87 1.08 -4.22
CA PHE A 306 9.65 0.27 -4.23
C PHE A 306 9.04 0.32 -5.63
N SER A 307 9.27 -0.72 -6.43
CA SER A 307 8.68 -0.82 -7.77
C SER A 307 7.40 -1.64 -7.73
N GLN A 308 6.46 -1.28 -8.58
CA GLN A 308 5.13 -1.89 -8.63
C GLN A 308 4.48 -1.70 -9.99
N GLY A 309 3.48 -2.54 -10.28
CA GLY A 309 2.73 -2.48 -11.52
C GLY A 309 3.46 -3.11 -12.70
N GLY A 310 3.08 -2.66 -13.86
CA GLY A 310 3.50 -3.20 -15.15
C GLY A 310 2.32 -3.86 -15.86
N SER A 311 1.70 -3.13 -16.79
CA SER A 311 0.59 -3.67 -17.59
C SER A 311 1.04 -4.75 -18.59
N HIS A 312 2.36 -4.89 -18.78
CA HIS A 312 3.00 -5.97 -19.52
C HIS A 312 4.45 -6.13 -19.06
N HIS A 313 4.89 -7.35 -18.80
CA HIS A 313 6.25 -7.64 -18.32
C HIS A 313 7.36 -7.18 -19.29
N ALA A 314 7.09 -7.08 -20.60
CA ALA A 314 8.05 -6.53 -21.55
C ALA A 314 8.34 -5.04 -21.31
N HIS A 315 7.38 -4.28 -20.81
CA HIS A 315 7.61 -2.89 -20.38
C HIS A 315 8.56 -2.84 -19.18
N THR A 316 8.34 -3.69 -18.19
CA THR A 316 9.26 -3.82 -17.04
C THR A 316 10.66 -4.25 -17.49
N ALA A 317 10.77 -5.18 -18.44
CA ALA A 317 12.06 -5.59 -19.00
C ALA A 317 12.79 -4.44 -19.69
N LEU A 318 12.09 -3.62 -20.48
CA LEU A 318 12.64 -2.41 -21.10
C LEU A 318 13.14 -1.39 -20.06
N ALA A 319 12.36 -1.18 -18.98
CA ALA A 319 12.77 -0.28 -17.91
C ALA A 319 14.04 -0.78 -17.19
N LEU A 320 14.14 -2.08 -16.96
CA LEU A 320 15.33 -2.71 -16.39
C LEU A 320 16.55 -2.59 -17.32
N GLU A 321 16.37 -2.82 -18.63
CA GLU A 321 17.43 -2.65 -19.61
C GLU A 321 18.03 -1.23 -19.58
N ARG A 322 17.18 -0.22 -19.52
CA ARG A 322 17.61 1.18 -19.38
C ARG A 322 18.31 1.48 -18.05
N ALA A 323 17.99 0.75 -16.99
CA ALA A 323 18.62 0.92 -15.68
C ALA A 323 19.98 0.21 -15.55
N LEU A 324 20.27 -0.81 -16.37
CA LEU A 324 21.48 -1.61 -16.29
C LEU A 324 22.78 -0.79 -16.25
N PRO A 325 23.02 0.25 -17.09
CA PRO A 325 24.25 1.03 -17.03
C PRO A 325 24.51 1.65 -15.65
N ALA A 326 23.47 2.24 -15.05
CA ALA A 326 23.57 2.84 -13.72
C ALA A 326 23.80 1.80 -12.63
N LEU A 327 23.17 0.63 -12.75
CA LEU A 327 23.29 -0.46 -11.79
C LEU A 327 24.67 -1.10 -11.79
N VAL A 328 25.26 -1.32 -12.96
CA VAL A 328 26.62 -1.92 -13.11
C VAL A 328 27.68 -0.97 -12.55
N GLN A 329 27.58 0.34 -12.79
CA GLN A 329 28.48 1.32 -12.19
C GLN A 329 28.37 1.34 -10.64
N GLY A 330 27.19 1.24 -10.09
CA GLY A 330 26.96 1.16 -8.65
C GLY A 330 27.54 -0.12 -8.00
N VAL A 331 27.61 -1.23 -8.74
CA VAL A 331 28.26 -2.48 -8.27
C VAL A 331 29.78 -2.33 -8.24
N ALA A 332 30.37 -1.69 -9.24
CA ALA A 332 31.82 -1.47 -9.29
C ALA A 332 32.29 -0.62 -8.11
N SER A 333 31.57 0.46 -7.77
CA SER A 333 31.92 1.34 -6.66
C SER A 333 31.73 0.75 -5.26
N ARG A 334 31.12 -0.43 -5.11
CA ARG A 334 30.97 -1.14 -3.82
C ARG A 334 32.07 -2.17 -3.57
N ARG A 335 32.89 -2.49 -4.56
CA ARG A 335 33.99 -3.44 -4.46
C ARG A 335 35.33 -2.80 -4.13
N ASP A 336 35.38 -1.46 -4.24
CA ASP A 336 36.48 -0.61 -3.81
C ASP A 336 36.21 -0.06 -2.39
#